data_da67659b495e37390e70fd7056d878a6
#
_entry.id   da67659b495e37390e70fd7056d878a6
#
_cell.length_a   1.000
_cell.length_b   1.000
_cell.length_c   1.000
_cell.angle_alpha   90.00
_cell.angle_beta   90.00
_cell.angle_gamma   90.00
#
_symmetry.space_group_name_H-M   'P 1'
#
loop_
_entity.id
_entity.type
_entity.pdbx_description
1 polymer ?
#
loop_
_entity_poly.entity_id
_entity_poly.type
_entity_poly.pdbx_seq_one_letter_code
_entity_poly.pdbx_strand_id
1 'polypeptide(L)'
;MSARKSTTGSKPASTKSRITSKQATRSKAAKHNGKVHTIGSYLVQRLQDYGVTDLFGIPGDFVLQFYVTYCVGGLSLCNSIAGAYAEKSPVIVISGAPGMSERATDPLLHHRVKDFHTQRDVFEKITVATALLDDPMTAFLEIDRCLEACVRFKRPVYLELPRDCVHKQAVIPHVPDDSQPVSDSNALRESLAEAKELIEASKKPVIIAGVEVHRFGLREEVLGFAEKFKIPMCATILGKSVVSESHPLYLGVYEGAMGRSEVQKYVEESDCVILLGTFMTDINLGIYTAHLDPGKCIYATSEKLRISYHHFHDVIFSDFVTALEKQKMKVVTRKIPDNVRPQQLEFKVKPAQPVTTKHLFESINQILTDETVVVTDVGDCLFGAVDLMINTHTKFLSPAYYTSMGFAIPASLGAQVANQNLRPIVLVGDGAFQMTCLELSTALKLGFNPIVIVLNNKGYTTERFLQEGPFNDIPDWKYHNITDLIGGGWGFEVSTEGDLEKAIKAALANKDSLSVINVHLKPTDVSPALTRLADKMSKTL
;
A
#
# COMPACT_ATOMS: atom_id res chain seq x y z
N MET A 1 39.32 36.31 31.21
CA MET A 1 38.97 37.57 30.53
C MET A 1 37.85 37.27 29.55
N SER A 2 36.81 37.66 29.97
CA SER A 2 35.80 38.67 29.68
C SER A 2 34.64 38.12 28.83
N ALA A 3 33.52 38.02 29.50
CA ALA A 3 32.21 37.70 29.01
C ALA A 3 31.66 38.77 28.04
N ARG A 4 30.78 38.32 27.14
CA ARG A 4 29.59 39.12 26.77
C ARG A 4 28.39 38.22 26.48
N LYS A 5 27.39 38.36 27.37
CA LYS A 5 26.00 37.93 27.19
C LYS A 5 25.34 38.86 26.17
N SER A 6 24.48 38.32 25.31
CA SER A 6 23.31 39.05 24.83
C SER A 6 22.14 38.08 24.67
N THR A 7 21.17 38.30 25.49
CA THR A 7 19.82 37.74 25.50
C THR A 7 18.98 38.46 24.45
N THR A 8 18.26 37.75 23.60
CA THR A 8 16.89 38.13 23.19
C THR A 8 16.12 36.89 22.84
N GLY A 9 15.12 36.61 23.66
CA GLY A 9 14.14 35.54 23.40
C GLY A 9 13.11 36.03 22.38
N SER A 10 12.75 35.14 21.49
CA SER A 10 11.48 35.24 20.79
C SER A 10 10.85 33.83 20.76
N LYS A 11 9.70 33.71 21.44
CA LYS A 11 8.84 32.53 21.39
C LYS A 11 8.31 32.37 19.97
N PRO A 12 8.32 31.16 19.39
CA PRO A 12 7.54 30.93 18.18
C PRO A 12 6.07 30.76 18.55
N ALA A 13 5.22 31.53 17.88
CA ALA A 13 3.78 31.46 17.94
C ALA A 13 3.28 30.10 17.41
N SER A 14 2.45 29.41 18.20
CA SER A 14 1.75 28.20 17.79
C SER A 14 0.70 28.54 16.74
N THR A 15 0.99 28.30 15.48
CA THR A 15 -0.01 28.32 14.42
C THR A 15 -0.62 26.91 14.32
N LYS A 16 -1.80 26.73 14.91
CA LYS A 16 -2.65 25.56 14.66
C LYS A 16 -3.08 25.59 13.20
N SER A 17 -2.39 24.88 12.33
CA SER A 17 -2.87 24.62 10.97
C SER A 17 -3.90 23.48 11.04
N ARG A 18 -5.17 23.82 10.87
CA ARG A 18 -6.21 22.87 10.47
C ARG A 18 -5.80 22.30 9.12
N ILE A 19 -5.34 21.06 9.09
CA ILE A 19 -5.23 20.28 7.85
C ILE A 19 -6.65 19.83 7.52
N THR A 20 -7.37 20.66 6.78
CA THR A 20 -8.48 20.20 5.96
C THR A 20 -7.85 19.43 4.80
N SER A 21 -8.25 18.19 4.59
CA SER A 21 -7.99 17.44 3.37
C SER A 21 -8.62 18.19 2.19
N LYS A 22 -7.90 19.18 1.68
CA LYS A 22 -8.22 19.72 0.37
C LYS A 22 -7.82 18.62 -0.62
N GLN A 23 -8.82 17.98 -1.24
CA GLN A 23 -8.65 17.44 -2.57
C GLN A 23 -7.71 18.39 -3.31
N ALA A 24 -6.65 17.83 -3.89
CA ALA A 24 -5.77 18.61 -4.74
C ALA A 24 -6.66 19.22 -5.84
N THR A 25 -7.11 20.43 -5.61
CA THR A 25 -7.73 21.26 -6.65
C THR A 25 -6.63 21.45 -7.66
N ARG A 26 -6.73 20.72 -8.78
CA ARG A 26 -5.89 20.87 -9.95
C ARG A 26 -5.65 22.35 -10.17
N SER A 27 -4.39 22.73 -10.19
CA SER A 27 -4.00 24.08 -10.59
C SER A 27 -4.58 24.32 -11.98
N LYS A 28 -5.30 25.42 -12.14
CA LYS A 28 -5.70 25.92 -13.45
C LYS A 28 -4.48 25.88 -14.35
N ALA A 29 -4.65 25.29 -15.55
CA ALA A 29 -3.62 25.18 -16.56
C ALA A 29 -2.68 26.39 -16.52
N ALA A 30 -1.42 26.17 -16.17
CA ALA A 30 -0.44 27.23 -16.15
C ALA A 30 -0.39 27.80 -17.58
N LYS A 31 -0.73 29.06 -17.76
CA LYS A 31 -0.54 29.74 -19.04
C LYS A 31 0.93 29.58 -19.39
N HIS A 32 1.22 28.80 -20.43
CA HIS A 32 2.56 28.62 -20.96
C HIS A 32 3.11 30.00 -21.32
N ASN A 33 3.92 30.58 -20.46
CA ASN A 33 4.65 31.82 -20.70
C ASN A 33 5.79 31.51 -21.67
N GLY A 34 5.56 31.34 -22.94
CA GLY A 34 6.55 31.39 -24.01
C GLY A 34 7.95 30.74 -23.78
N LYS A 35 8.10 29.98 -22.69
CA LYS A 35 9.34 29.33 -22.28
C LYS A 35 9.53 28.07 -23.12
N VAL A 36 10.59 28.03 -23.90
CA VAL A 36 10.94 26.83 -24.67
C VAL A 36 11.42 25.77 -23.68
N HIS A 37 10.73 24.63 -23.64
CA HIS A 37 11.11 23.51 -22.81
C HIS A 37 11.98 22.52 -23.59
N THR A 38 12.98 21.96 -22.91
CA THR A 38 13.65 20.75 -23.35
C THR A 38 12.87 19.53 -22.86
N ILE A 39 13.11 18.33 -23.42
CA ILE A 39 12.46 17.08 -22.97
C ILE A 39 12.63 16.91 -21.45
N GLY A 40 13.86 17.07 -20.95
CA GLY A 40 14.14 16.95 -19.51
C GLY A 40 13.41 18.00 -18.67
N SER A 41 13.40 19.28 -19.07
CA SER A 41 12.73 20.34 -18.30
C SER A 41 11.20 20.20 -18.35
N TYR A 42 10.64 19.71 -19.44
CA TYR A 42 9.20 19.41 -19.53
C TYR A 42 8.82 18.27 -18.60
N LEU A 43 9.57 17.16 -18.61
CA LEU A 43 9.34 16.03 -17.71
C LEU A 43 9.33 16.49 -16.25
N VAL A 44 10.33 17.26 -15.81
CA VAL A 44 10.37 17.79 -14.43
C VAL A 44 9.16 18.66 -14.13
N GLN A 45 8.79 19.56 -15.05
CA GLN A 45 7.61 20.40 -14.86
C GLN A 45 6.34 19.57 -14.70
N ARG A 46 6.15 18.56 -15.56
CA ARG A 46 4.96 17.70 -15.48
C ARG A 46 4.92 16.87 -14.18
N LEU A 47 6.05 16.35 -13.71
CA LEU A 47 6.12 15.68 -12.40
C LEU A 47 5.67 16.62 -11.28
N GLN A 48 6.11 17.88 -11.29
CA GLN A 48 5.68 18.89 -10.32
C GLN A 48 4.18 19.20 -10.43
N ASP A 49 3.64 19.31 -11.65
CA ASP A 49 2.21 19.57 -11.89
C ASP A 49 1.34 18.40 -11.34
N TYR A 50 1.86 17.16 -11.38
CA TYR A 50 1.23 15.99 -10.77
C TYR A 50 1.47 15.86 -9.26
N GLY A 51 2.19 16.81 -8.66
CA GLY A 51 2.45 16.86 -7.21
C GLY A 51 3.51 15.87 -6.73
N VAL A 52 4.40 15.42 -7.60
CA VAL A 52 5.56 14.60 -7.21
C VAL A 52 6.56 15.51 -6.49
N THR A 53 6.82 15.20 -5.22
CA THR A 53 7.73 15.95 -4.34
C THR A 53 9.00 15.19 -4.00
N ASP A 54 8.96 13.88 -4.09
CA ASP A 54 10.03 12.99 -3.63
C ASP A 54 10.46 12.04 -4.73
N LEU A 55 11.77 11.81 -4.81
CA LEU A 55 12.38 10.89 -5.77
C LEU A 55 13.24 9.87 -5.01
N PHE A 56 13.06 8.60 -5.35
CA PHE A 56 13.92 7.52 -4.89
C PHE A 56 14.78 7.05 -6.06
N GLY A 57 16.09 6.98 -5.89
CA GLY A 57 16.93 6.59 -7.00
C GLY A 57 18.38 6.34 -6.66
N ILE A 58 19.06 5.71 -7.59
CA ILE A 58 20.51 5.50 -7.59
C ILE A 58 21.08 6.29 -8.78
N PRO A 59 22.09 7.15 -8.56
CA PRO A 59 22.70 7.90 -9.64
C PRO A 59 23.37 6.96 -10.65
N GLY A 60 23.07 7.18 -11.94
CA GLY A 60 23.65 6.42 -13.06
C GLY A 60 24.51 7.30 -13.96
N ASP A 61 25.57 6.74 -14.51
CA ASP A 61 26.57 7.45 -15.29
C ASP A 61 26.10 7.86 -16.70
N PHE A 62 25.11 7.16 -17.27
CA PHE A 62 24.56 7.52 -18.57
C PHE A 62 23.71 8.80 -18.54
N VAL A 63 23.13 9.17 -17.38
CA VAL A 63 22.30 10.38 -17.24
C VAL A 63 22.53 11.02 -15.88
N LEU A 64 23.77 11.42 -15.59
CA LEU A 64 24.15 12.08 -14.33
C LEU A 64 23.30 13.32 -14.01
N GLN A 65 22.75 13.98 -15.01
CA GLN A 65 21.87 15.13 -14.85
C GLN A 65 20.44 14.77 -14.38
N PHE A 66 20.07 13.48 -14.42
CA PHE A 66 18.74 12.99 -14.06
C PHE A 66 18.73 11.86 -13.00
N TYR A 67 19.90 11.50 -12.44
CA TYR A 67 20.03 10.49 -11.36
C TYR A 67 19.34 9.15 -11.65
N VAL A 68 19.51 8.57 -12.83
CA VAL A 68 18.80 7.33 -13.18
C VAL A 68 19.74 6.31 -13.79
N THR A 69 19.77 5.10 -13.23
CA THR A 69 20.69 4.03 -13.63
C THR A 69 20.11 3.19 -14.77
N TYR A 70 20.87 3.03 -15.87
CA TYR A 70 20.51 2.19 -17.00
C TYR A 70 20.71 0.70 -16.69
N CYS A 71 19.81 -0.16 -17.16
CA CYS A 71 19.78 -1.63 -17.06
C CYS A 71 20.04 -2.19 -15.65
N VAL A 72 21.26 -2.20 -15.17
CA VAL A 72 21.62 -2.83 -13.89
C VAL A 72 20.82 -2.26 -12.71
N GLY A 73 20.59 -0.96 -12.68
CA GLY A 73 19.75 -0.33 -11.67
C GLY A 73 18.25 -0.47 -11.98
N GLY A 74 17.87 -0.23 -13.24
CA GLY A 74 16.46 -0.36 -13.67
C GLY A 74 15.92 -1.76 -13.44
N LEU A 75 16.61 -2.79 -13.90
CA LEU A 75 16.16 -4.18 -13.76
C LEU A 75 16.10 -4.65 -12.30
N SER A 76 16.88 -4.04 -11.40
CA SER A 76 16.76 -4.31 -9.95
C SER A 76 15.40 -3.90 -9.37
N LEU A 77 14.65 -3.01 -10.01
CA LEU A 77 13.33 -2.56 -9.57
C LEU A 77 12.18 -3.48 -10.04
N CYS A 78 12.43 -4.44 -10.93
CA CYS A 78 11.37 -5.21 -11.60
C CYS A 78 10.39 -5.85 -10.61
N ASN A 79 10.88 -6.49 -9.53
CA ASN A 79 10.01 -7.11 -8.55
C ASN A 79 9.09 -6.10 -7.85
N SER A 80 9.64 -4.96 -7.42
CA SER A 80 8.88 -3.91 -6.74
C SER A 80 7.85 -3.26 -7.68
N ILE A 81 8.21 -3.06 -8.96
CA ILE A 81 7.30 -2.48 -9.95
C ILE A 81 6.21 -3.47 -10.34
N ALA A 82 6.52 -4.77 -10.45
CA ALA A 82 5.52 -5.81 -10.67
C ALA A 82 4.50 -5.86 -9.50
N GLY A 83 4.97 -5.75 -8.26
CA GLY A 83 4.11 -5.63 -7.08
C GLY A 83 3.23 -4.37 -7.13
N ALA A 84 3.81 -3.22 -7.48
CA ALA A 84 3.07 -1.98 -7.66
C ALA A 84 1.99 -2.09 -8.76
N TYR A 85 2.29 -2.79 -9.86
CA TYR A 85 1.31 -3.07 -10.91
C TYR A 85 0.16 -3.95 -10.41
N ALA A 86 0.49 -5.05 -9.73
CA ALA A 86 -0.49 -6.00 -9.22
C ALA A 86 -1.44 -5.33 -8.20
N GLU A 87 -0.91 -4.49 -7.31
CA GLU A 87 -1.67 -3.87 -6.21
C GLU A 87 -2.18 -2.45 -6.51
N LYS A 88 -2.10 -2.03 -7.78
CA LYS A 88 -2.55 -0.70 -8.23
C LYS A 88 -1.95 0.44 -7.41
N SER A 89 -0.63 0.47 -7.35
CA SER A 89 0.14 1.57 -6.76
C SER A 89 0.76 2.41 -7.89
N PRO A 90 0.40 3.69 -8.02
CA PRO A 90 0.93 4.54 -9.07
C PRO A 90 2.41 4.85 -8.80
N VAL A 91 3.28 4.44 -9.71
CA VAL A 91 4.73 4.68 -9.65
C VAL A 91 5.22 5.15 -11.02
N ILE A 92 6.03 6.19 -11.03
CA ILE A 92 6.66 6.69 -12.26
C ILE A 92 8.12 6.24 -12.23
N VAL A 93 8.46 5.27 -13.08
CA VAL A 93 9.83 4.80 -13.26
C VAL A 93 10.47 5.62 -14.37
N ILE A 94 11.55 6.31 -14.05
CA ILE A 94 12.35 7.06 -15.02
C ILE A 94 13.72 6.41 -15.11
N SER A 95 14.12 5.97 -16.28
CA SER A 95 15.43 5.40 -16.53
C SER A 95 16.21 6.23 -17.55
N GLY A 96 17.47 6.52 -17.23
CA GLY A 96 18.42 6.98 -18.22
C GLY A 96 18.78 5.86 -19.19
N ALA A 97 19.37 6.25 -20.32
CA ALA A 97 19.83 5.29 -21.30
C ALA A 97 20.97 5.86 -22.15
N PRO A 98 21.78 5.00 -22.82
CA PRO A 98 22.76 5.44 -23.79
C PRO A 98 22.13 6.32 -24.87
N GLY A 99 22.88 7.31 -25.35
CA GLY A 99 22.40 8.23 -26.38
C GLY A 99 22.02 7.53 -27.69
N MET A 100 21.04 8.08 -28.40
CA MET A 100 20.59 7.51 -29.68
C MET A 100 21.71 7.45 -30.70
N SER A 101 22.58 8.46 -30.72
CA SER A 101 23.77 8.48 -31.57
C SER A 101 24.77 7.34 -31.27
N GLU A 102 24.87 6.95 -30.00
CA GLU A 102 25.72 5.84 -29.57
C GLU A 102 25.12 4.49 -29.96
N ARG A 103 23.81 4.33 -29.80
CA ARG A 103 23.08 3.10 -30.14
C ARG A 103 23.20 2.76 -31.66
N ALA A 104 23.35 3.78 -32.51
CA ALA A 104 23.39 3.62 -33.96
C ALA A 104 24.53 2.72 -34.45
N THR A 105 25.64 2.62 -33.71
CA THR A 105 26.79 1.78 -34.05
C THR A 105 26.79 0.43 -33.34
N ASP A 106 25.73 0.13 -32.57
CA ASP A 106 25.54 -1.11 -31.81
C ASP A 106 26.73 -1.54 -30.92
N PRO A 107 27.36 -0.62 -30.16
CA PRO A 107 28.55 -0.92 -29.40
C PRO A 107 28.26 -1.80 -28.18
N LEU A 108 29.27 -2.54 -27.72
CA LEU A 108 29.24 -3.23 -26.44
C LEU A 108 29.50 -2.23 -25.30
N LEU A 109 28.42 -1.53 -24.88
CA LEU A 109 28.48 -0.63 -23.74
C LEU A 109 28.28 -1.41 -22.44
N HIS A 110 28.90 -0.93 -21.33
CA HIS A 110 28.65 -1.48 -20.00
C HIS A 110 27.17 -1.36 -19.64
N HIS A 111 26.67 -2.25 -18.80
CA HIS A 111 25.25 -2.41 -18.43
C HIS A 111 24.31 -2.86 -19.57
N ARG A 112 24.76 -2.94 -20.83
CA ARG A 112 23.97 -3.54 -21.90
C ARG A 112 23.80 -5.04 -21.65
N VAL A 113 22.55 -5.54 -21.69
CA VAL A 113 22.25 -6.97 -21.57
C VAL A 113 22.28 -7.62 -22.96
N LYS A 114 21.17 -7.71 -23.66
CA LYS A 114 21.08 -8.30 -24.99
C LYS A 114 21.20 -7.22 -26.07
N ASP A 115 20.38 -6.23 -26.00
CA ASP A 115 20.29 -5.08 -26.89
C ASP A 115 19.89 -3.82 -26.11
N PHE A 116 19.69 -2.69 -26.78
CA PHE A 116 19.30 -1.43 -26.14
C PHE A 116 17.81 -1.35 -25.81
N HIS A 117 17.00 -2.32 -26.20
CA HIS A 117 15.56 -2.38 -25.92
C HIS A 117 15.23 -3.28 -24.74
N THR A 118 16.12 -4.18 -24.34
CA THR A 118 15.90 -5.21 -23.33
C THR A 118 15.24 -4.68 -22.05
N GLN A 119 15.72 -3.56 -21.50
CA GLN A 119 15.15 -3.00 -20.29
C GLN A 119 13.70 -2.51 -20.52
N ARG A 120 13.45 -1.75 -21.58
CA ARG A 120 12.12 -1.26 -21.92
C ARG A 120 11.14 -2.42 -22.14
N ASP A 121 11.55 -3.46 -22.87
CA ASP A 121 10.71 -4.63 -23.16
C ASP A 121 10.30 -5.39 -21.88
N VAL A 122 11.20 -5.44 -20.87
CA VAL A 122 10.87 -5.99 -19.54
C VAL A 122 9.84 -5.11 -18.83
N PHE A 123 10.06 -3.79 -18.78
CA PHE A 123 9.12 -2.88 -18.13
C PHE A 123 7.77 -2.80 -18.84
N GLU A 124 7.70 -3.02 -20.15
CA GLU A 124 6.44 -3.09 -20.90
C GLU A 124 5.50 -4.18 -20.35
N LYS A 125 6.04 -5.26 -19.79
CA LYS A 125 5.24 -6.36 -19.21
C LYS A 125 4.73 -6.07 -17.81
N ILE A 126 5.30 -5.10 -17.10
CA ILE A 126 5.00 -4.81 -15.68
C ILE A 126 4.59 -3.35 -15.44
N THR A 127 4.28 -2.60 -16.50
CA THR A 127 3.76 -1.24 -16.43
C THR A 127 2.53 -1.06 -17.32
N VAL A 128 1.71 -0.07 -17.05
CA VAL A 128 0.50 0.21 -17.85
C VAL A 128 0.80 1.03 -19.10
N ALA A 129 1.93 1.74 -19.10
CA ALA A 129 2.43 2.46 -20.26
C ALA A 129 3.96 2.60 -20.18
N THR A 130 4.61 2.54 -21.33
CA THR A 130 6.04 2.79 -21.49
C THR A 130 6.29 3.81 -22.59
N ALA A 131 7.36 4.59 -22.48
CA ALA A 131 7.81 5.49 -23.54
C ALA A 131 9.33 5.58 -23.61
N LEU A 132 9.86 5.67 -24.83
CA LEU A 132 11.23 6.08 -25.13
C LEU A 132 11.19 7.53 -25.61
N LEU A 133 11.88 8.42 -24.89
CA LEU A 133 11.85 9.86 -25.13
C LEU A 133 12.99 10.29 -26.08
N ASP A 134 13.04 9.74 -27.28
CA ASP A 134 14.11 9.93 -28.26
C ASP A 134 13.78 10.93 -29.37
N ASP A 135 12.47 11.13 -29.64
CA ASP A 135 11.99 12.03 -30.69
C ASP A 135 11.42 13.33 -30.08
N PRO A 136 12.07 14.49 -30.35
CA PRO A 136 11.56 15.79 -29.89
C PRO A 136 10.17 16.16 -30.43
N MET A 137 9.69 15.51 -31.48
CA MET A 137 8.35 15.75 -32.04
C MET A 137 7.24 15.14 -31.18
N THR A 138 7.51 14.03 -30.50
CA THR A 138 6.50 13.24 -29.78
C THR A 138 6.77 13.15 -28.26
N ALA A 139 7.98 13.47 -27.80
CA ALA A 139 8.39 13.23 -26.42
C ALA A 139 7.46 13.87 -25.37
N PHE A 140 6.92 15.08 -25.62
CA PHE A 140 6.02 15.73 -24.68
C PHE A 140 4.67 15.02 -24.59
N LEU A 141 4.13 14.60 -25.75
CA LEU A 141 2.93 13.79 -25.81
C LEU A 141 3.10 12.44 -25.09
N GLU A 142 4.23 11.77 -25.28
CA GLU A 142 4.54 10.49 -24.64
C GLU A 142 4.70 10.63 -23.11
N ILE A 143 5.30 11.73 -22.64
CA ILE A 143 5.36 12.03 -21.21
C ILE A 143 3.93 12.14 -20.63
N ASP A 144 3.08 12.97 -21.23
CA ASP A 144 1.72 13.18 -20.73
C ASP A 144 0.88 11.90 -20.82
N ARG A 145 0.96 11.16 -21.91
CA ARG A 145 0.28 9.87 -22.07
C ARG A 145 0.65 8.89 -20.94
N CYS A 146 1.92 8.79 -20.59
CA CYS A 146 2.36 7.90 -19.51
C CYS A 146 1.88 8.42 -18.14
N LEU A 147 2.02 9.71 -17.84
CA LEU A 147 1.60 10.27 -16.56
C LEU A 147 0.08 10.18 -16.37
N GLU A 148 -0.69 10.44 -17.41
CA GLU A 148 -2.14 10.25 -17.41
C GLU A 148 -2.51 8.79 -17.14
N ALA A 149 -1.87 7.84 -17.84
CA ALA A 149 -2.09 6.41 -17.63
C ALA A 149 -1.79 5.99 -16.18
N CYS A 150 -0.69 6.50 -15.59
CA CYS A 150 -0.34 6.25 -14.19
C CYS A 150 -1.45 6.68 -13.22
N VAL A 151 -1.97 7.89 -13.40
CA VAL A 151 -3.02 8.44 -12.53
C VAL A 151 -4.37 7.76 -12.77
N ARG A 152 -4.72 7.52 -14.03
CA ARG A 152 -5.99 6.92 -14.42
C ARG A 152 -6.13 5.49 -13.95
N PHE A 153 -5.11 4.65 -14.20
CA PHE A 153 -5.16 3.22 -13.89
C PHE A 153 -4.60 2.88 -12.51
N LYS A 154 -4.00 3.87 -11.81
CA LYS A 154 -3.31 3.66 -10.52
C LYS A 154 -2.23 2.58 -10.60
N ARG A 155 -1.51 2.53 -11.73
CA ARG A 155 -0.47 1.53 -12.02
C ARG A 155 0.83 2.21 -12.43
N PRO A 156 1.97 1.50 -12.30
CA PRO A 156 3.26 2.05 -12.68
C PRO A 156 3.37 2.30 -14.18
N VAL A 157 4.19 3.27 -14.51
CA VAL A 157 4.60 3.62 -15.89
C VAL A 157 6.12 3.70 -15.97
N TYR A 158 6.65 3.57 -17.19
CA TYR A 158 8.08 3.61 -17.44
C TYR A 158 8.44 4.62 -18.53
N LEU A 159 9.38 5.50 -18.22
CA LEU A 159 9.92 6.51 -19.13
C LEU A 159 11.42 6.29 -19.30
N GLU A 160 11.89 6.05 -20.54
CA GLU A 160 13.29 5.92 -20.86
C GLU A 160 13.79 7.20 -21.55
N LEU A 161 14.81 7.84 -20.95
CA LEU A 161 15.36 9.09 -21.43
C LEU A 161 16.82 8.91 -21.88
N PRO A 162 17.10 8.88 -23.20
CA PRO A 162 18.47 8.83 -23.73
C PRO A 162 19.23 10.11 -23.36
N ARG A 163 20.52 9.96 -23.00
CA ARG A 163 21.33 11.07 -22.48
C ARG A 163 21.49 12.24 -23.45
N ASP A 164 21.52 11.99 -24.76
CA ASP A 164 21.61 13.01 -25.81
C ASP A 164 20.26 13.67 -26.14
N CYS A 165 19.16 13.21 -25.52
CA CYS A 165 17.82 13.75 -25.72
C CYS A 165 17.38 14.70 -24.61
N VAL A 166 18.02 14.71 -23.44
CA VAL A 166 17.64 15.53 -22.26
C VAL A 166 17.48 17.00 -22.61
N HIS A 167 18.39 17.55 -23.44
CA HIS A 167 18.43 18.96 -23.82
C HIS A 167 17.77 19.29 -25.15
N LYS A 168 17.25 18.28 -25.86
CA LYS A 168 16.51 18.52 -27.12
C LYS A 168 15.24 19.29 -26.83
N GLN A 169 14.99 20.33 -27.61
CA GLN A 169 13.78 21.15 -27.51
C GLN A 169 12.65 20.51 -28.33
N ALA A 170 11.41 20.63 -27.86
CA ALA A 170 10.26 20.22 -28.66
C ALA A 170 10.10 21.13 -29.89
N VAL A 171 9.84 20.53 -31.02
CA VAL A 171 9.61 21.22 -32.28
C VAL A 171 8.15 21.67 -32.41
N ILE A 172 7.23 20.89 -31.87
CA ILE A 172 5.79 21.17 -31.92
C ILE A 172 5.29 21.55 -30.52
N PRO A 173 4.56 22.68 -30.37
CA PRO A 173 3.89 23.00 -29.12
C PRO A 173 2.88 21.91 -28.76
N HIS A 174 3.00 21.34 -27.56
CA HIS A 174 2.08 20.38 -27.01
C HIS A 174 1.29 21.04 -25.86
N VAL A 175 -0.01 20.88 -25.87
CA VAL A 175 -0.91 21.29 -24.80
C VAL A 175 -1.46 20.02 -24.14
N PRO A 176 -1.24 19.79 -22.84
CA PRO A 176 -1.76 18.64 -22.16
C PRO A 176 -3.29 18.57 -22.26
N ASP A 177 -3.82 17.39 -22.51
CA ASP A 177 -5.25 17.14 -22.41
C ASP A 177 -5.59 16.73 -20.97
N ASP A 178 -6.14 17.66 -20.20
CA ASP A 178 -6.56 17.43 -18.83
C ASP A 178 -8.01 16.88 -18.73
N SER A 179 -8.63 16.47 -19.84
CA SER A 179 -9.97 15.88 -19.85
C SER A 179 -9.99 14.59 -19.01
N GLN A 180 -11.02 14.45 -18.17
CA GLN A 180 -11.22 13.22 -17.44
C GLN A 180 -12.20 12.34 -18.21
N PRO A 181 -11.96 11.04 -18.29
CA PRO A 181 -12.97 10.13 -18.81
C PRO A 181 -14.25 10.25 -17.96
N VAL A 182 -15.38 10.19 -18.61
CA VAL A 182 -16.71 10.21 -17.99
C VAL A 182 -17.45 8.94 -18.35
N SER A 183 -18.30 8.47 -17.44
CA SER A 183 -19.15 7.31 -17.71
C SER A 183 -20.17 7.58 -18.82
N ASP A 184 -20.53 6.55 -19.58
CA ASP A 184 -21.75 6.61 -20.39
C ASP A 184 -22.95 6.84 -19.47
N SER A 185 -23.73 7.87 -19.77
CA SER A 185 -24.83 8.32 -18.90
C SER A 185 -25.97 7.32 -18.80
N ASN A 186 -26.23 6.54 -19.86
CA ASN A 186 -27.26 5.51 -19.87
C ASN A 186 -26.82 4.28 -19.09
N ALA A 187 -25.60 3.79 -19.35
CA ALA A 187 -25.03 2.66 -18.63
C ALA A 187 -24.91 2.94 -17.11
N LEU A 188 -24.49 4.14 -16.73
CA LEU A 188 -24.45 4.56 -15.33
C LEU A 188 -25.85 4.59 -14.71
N ARG A 189 -26.85 5.15 -15.40
CA ARG A 189 -28.23 5.22 -14.91
C ARG A 189 -28.83 3.83 -14.74
N GLU A 190 -28.63 2.94 -15.70
CA GLU A 190 -29.15 1.57 -15.67
C GLU A 190 -28.49 0.75 -14.57
N SER A 191 -27.16 0.83 -14.44
CA SER A 191 -26.43 0.15 -13.36
C SER A 191 -26.87 0.63 -11.96
N LEU A 192 -27.11 1.93 -11.79
CA LEU A 192 -27.60 2.47 -10.53
C LEU A 192 -29.04 2.03 -10.23
N ALA A 193 -29.90 1.91 -11.24
CA ALA A 193 -31.27 1.43 -11.06
C ALA A 193 -31.28 -0.04 -10.59
N GLU A 194 -30.49 -0.91 -11.23
CA GLU A 194 -30.38 -2.33 -10.86
C GLU A 194 -29.73 -2.52 -9.49
N ALA A 195 -28.65 -1.76 -9.20
CA ALA A 195 -28.03 -1.78 -7.89
C ALA A 195 -29.01 -1.37 -6.78
N LYS A 196 -29.78 -0.32 -7.01
CA LYS A 196 -30.81 0.16 -6.08
C LYS A 196 -31.87 -0.91 -5.84
N GLU A 197 -32.39 -1.55 -6.88
CA GLU A 197 -33.39 -2.61 -6.77
C GLU A 197 -32.90 -3.77 -5.90
N LEU A 198 -31.66 -4.25 -6.14
CA LEU A 198 -31.06 -5.32 -5.37
C LEU A 198 -30.87 -4.92 -3.89
N ILE A 199 -30.42 -3.70 -3.62
CA ILE A 199 -30.22 -3.20 -2.25
C ILE A 199 -31.55 -3.03 -1.51
N GLU A 200 -32.59 -2.47 -2.16
CA GLU A 200 -33.91 -2.24 -1.55
C GLU A 200 -34.68 -3.55 -1.30
N ALA A 201 -34.48 -4.57 -2.13
CA ALA A 201 -35.01 -5.91 -1.91
C ALA A 201 -34.34 -6.66 -0.74
N SER A 202 -33.13 -6.26 -0.37
CA SER A 202 -32.32 -6.95 0.62
C SER A 202 -32.75 -6.67 2.07
N LYS A 203 -32.75 -7.72 2.88
CA LYS A 203 -32.95 -7.65 4.34
C LYS A 203 -31.63 -7.53 5.08
N LYS A 204 -30.55 -8.06 4.53
CA LYS A 204 -29.23 -8.15 5.20
C LYS A 204 -28.09 -7.75 4.23
N PRO A 205 -28.07 -6.52 3.69
CA PRO A 205 -26.95 -6.08 2.85
C PRO A 205 -25.69 -5.84 3.67
N VAL A 206 -24.53 -6.02 3.03
CA VAL A 206 -23.22 -5.72 3.61
C VAL A 206 -22.30 -5.12 2.54
N ILE A 207 -21.47 -4.14 2.93
CA ILE A 207 -20.43 -3.57 2.07
C ILE A 207 -19.11 -4.27 2.39
N ILE A 208 -18.34 -4.61 1.35
CA ILE A 208 -16.94 -5.01 1.48
C ILE A 208 -16.10 -3.98 0.75
N ALA A 209 -15.34 -3.18 1.51
CA ALA A 209 -14.47 -2.15 0.99
C ALA A 209 -13.06 -2.71 0.69
N GLY A 210 -12.62 -2.54 -0.54
CA GLY A 210 -11.31 -2.99 -0.99
C GLY A 210 -10.33 -1.83 -1.20
N VAL A 211 -9.11 -2.17 -1.64
CA VAL A 211 -7.99 -1.25 -1.79
C VAL A 211 -8.24 -0.12 -2.78
N GLU A 212 -9.05 -0.33 -3.82
CA GLU A 212 -9.31 0.72 -4.81
C GLU A 212 -10.10 1.90 -4.22
N VAL A 213 -10.86 1.69 -3.13
CA VAL A 213 -11.48 2.80 -2.41
C VAL A 213 -10.40 3.79 -1.91
N HIS A 214 -9.25 3.28 -1.44
CA HIS A 214 -8.08 4.11 -1.12
C HIS A 214 -7.45 4.73 -2.38
N ARG A 215 -7.20 3.90 -3.41
CA ARG A 215 -6.48 4.32 -4.61
C ARG A 215 -7.21 5.44 -5.36
N PHE A 216 -8.52 5.41 -5.35
CA PHE A 216 -9.37 6.41 -6.04
C PHE A 216 -9.91 7.51 -5.11
N GLY A 217 -9.56 7.48 -3.82
CA GLY A 217 -9.96 8.53 -2.87
C GLY A 217 -11.45 8.56 -2.55
N LEU A 218 -12.13 7.41 -2.59
CA LEU A 218 -13.59 7.26 -2.46
C LEU A 218 -14.06 6.88 -1.05
N ARG A 219 -13.21 7.12 -0.05
CA ARG A 219 -13.51 6.75 1.33
C ARG A 219 -14.76 7.43 1.87
N GLU A 220 -14.87 8.74 1.65
CA GLU A 220 -15.97 9.54 2.19
C GLU A 220 -17.30 9.18 1.55
N GLU A 221 -17.30 8.86 0.25
CA GLU A 221 -18.48 8.41 -0.48
C GLU A 221 -18.94 7.03 0.01
N VAL A 222 -18.02 6.10 0.26
CA VAL A 222 -18.34 4.78 0.80
C VAL A 222 -18.87 4.89 2.23
N LEU A 223 -18.25 5.71 3.08
CA LEU A 223 -18.73 5.96 4.45
C LEU A 223 -20.10 6.65 4.43
N GLY A 224 -20.27 7.70 3.62
CA GLY A 224 -21.55 8.40 3.47
C GLY A 224 -22.67 7.47 3.02
N PHE A 225 -22.39 6.58 2.06
CA PHE A 225 -23.32 5.55 1.62
C PHE A 225 -23.71 4.60 2.75
N ALA A 226 -22.72 4.05 3.46
CA ALA A 226 -22.96 3.12 4.56
C ALA A 226 -23.77 3.77 5.71
N GLU A 227 -23.42 4.98 6.11
CA GLU A 227 -24.09 5.71 7.20
C GLU A 227 -25.51 6.11 6.84
N LYS A 228 -25.70 6.63 5.61
CA LYS A 228 -27.00 7.07 5.10
C LYS A 228 -28.03 5.93 5.08
N PHE A 229 -27.61 4.74 4.64
CA PHE A 229 -28.50 3.59 4.47
C PHE A 229 -28.38 2.56 5.60
N LYS A 230 -27.54 2.83 6.64
CA LYS A 230 -27.30 1.95 7.79
C LYS A 230 -26.85 0.55 7.36
N ILE A 231 -25.94 0.48 6.38
CA ILE A 231 -25.40 -0.78 5.85
C ILE A 231 -24.10 -1.10 6.58
N PRO A 232 -23.96 -2.28 7.20
CA PRO A 232 -22.72 -2.72 7.82
C PRO A 232 -21.58 -2.87 6.79
N MET A 233 -20.34 -2.68 7.25
CA MET A 233 -19.14 -2.69 6.41
C MET A 233 -18.10 -3.70 6.91
N CYS A 234 -17.44 -4.33 5.96
CA CYS A 234 -16.18 -5.06 6.15
C CYS A 234 -15.08 -4.41 5.30
N ALA A 235 -13.84 -4.77 5.56
CA ALA A 235 -12.73 -4.52 4.64
C ALA A 235 -12.15 -5.86 4.17
N THR A 236 -11.47 -5.87 3.01
CA THR A 236 -10.53 -6.94 2.67
C THR A 236 -9.20 -6.71 3.39
N ILE A 237 -8.32 -7.73 3.47
CA ILE A 237 -7.00 -7.55 4.09
C ILE A 237 -6.17 -6.49 3.36
N LEU A 238 -6.15 -6.48 2.03
CA LEU A 238 -5.48 -5.45 1.24
C LEU A 238 -6.16 -4.07 1.38
N GLY A 239 -7.46 -4.04 1.68
CA GLY A 239 -8.25 -2.83 1.92
C GLY A 239 -8.29 -2.39 3.39
N LYS A 240 -7.56 -3.03 4.29
CA LYS A 240 -7.50 -2.67 5.71
C LYS A 240 -7.07 -1.20 5.86
N SER A 241 -7.66 -0.48 6.81
CA SER A 241 -7.57 0.97 7.00
C SER A 241 -8.35 1.87 6.00
N VAL A 242 -9.05 1.30 5.02
CA VAL A 242 -9.98 2.08 4.15
C VAL A 242 -11.06 2.73 4.99
N VAL A 243 -11.65 1.98 5.92
CA VAL A 243 -12.61 2.48 6.90
C VAL A 243 -12.05 2.30 8.31
N SER A 244 -12.46 3.17 9.22
CA SER A 244 -12.08 3.04 10.63
C SER A 244 -12.71 1.78 11.23
N GLU A 245 -11.90 0.96 11.89
CA GLU A 245 -12.39 -0.26 12.55
C GLU A 245 -13.12 0.02 13.87
N SER A 246 -13.02 1.24 14.39
CA SER A 246 -13.85 1.73 15.50
C SER A 246 -15.22 2.23 15.05
N HIS A 247 -15.51 2.29 13.73
CA HIS A 247 -16.78 2.79 13.23
C HIS A 247 -17.96 1.88 13.65
N PRO A 248 -19.12 2.43 14.08
CA PRO A 248 -20.24 1.64 14.58
C PRO A 248 -20.82 0.60 13.60
N LEU A 249 -20.65 0.80 12.30
CA LEU A 249 -21.09 -0.12 11.25
C LEU A 249 -19.99 -1.09 10.81
N TYR A 250 -18.76 -1.00 11.34
CA TYR A 250 -17.68 -1.89 10.95
C TYR A 250 -17.78 -3.25 11.64
N LEU A 251 -17.63 -4.32 10.88
CA LEU A 251 -17.74 -5.71 11.35
C LEU A 251 -16.36 -6.38 11.53
N GLY A 252 -15.40 -6.03 10.69
CA GLY A 252 -14.07 -6.66 10.67
C GLY A 252 -13.54 -6.86 9.25
N VAL A 253 -12.44 -7.62 9.16
CA VAL A 253 -11.88 -8.04 7.86
C VAL A 253 -12.61 -9.29 7.41
N TYR A 254 -13.06 -9.30 6.14
CA TYR A 254 -13.60 -10.47 5.47
C TYR A 254 -12.54 -11.10 4.58
N GLU A 255 -12.19 -12.33 4.86
CA GLU A 255 -11.19 -13.13 4.14
C GLU A 255 -11.50 -14.64 4.26
N GLY A 256 -12.74 -15.00 4.01
CA GLY A 256 -13.17 -16.41 4.10
C GLY A 256 -12.87 -17.00 5.48
N ALA A 257 -12.35 -18.23 5.50
CA ALA A 257 -12.07 -18.95 6.75
C ALA A 257 -10.85 -18.42 7.53
N MET A 258 -10.00 -17.58 6.94
CA MET A 258 -8.89 -16.93 7.65
C MET A 258 -9.40 -15.83 8.59
N GLY A 259 -10.49 -15.17 8.22
CA GLY A 259 -11.16 -14.17 9.04
C GLY A 259 -11.85 -14.74 10.28
N ARG A 260 -12.38 -13.85 11.11
CA ARG A 260 -13.20 -14.27 12.24
C ARG A 260 -14.49 -14.95 11.74
N SER A 261 -14.83 -16.08 12.35
CA SER A 261 -15.98 -16.91 11.93
C SER A 261 -17.31 -16.15 11.95
N GLU A 262 -17.47 -15.20 12.88
CA GLU A 262 -18.66 -14.35 13.01
C GLU A 262 -18.80 -13.39 11.83
N VAL A 263 -17.67 -12.83 11.35
CA VAL A 263 -17.62 -11.95 10.17
C VAL A 263 -17.90 -12.76 8.91
N GLN A 264 -17.23 -13.91 8.74
CA GLN A 264 -17.46 -14.82 7.62
C GLN A 264 -18.93 -15.19 7.52
N LYS A 265 -19.51 -15.68 8.61
CA LYS A 265 -20.92 -16.08 8.67
C LYS A 265 -21.85 -14.92 8.35
N TYR A 266 -21.58 -13.72 8.90
CA TYR A 266 -22.42 -12.56 8.65
C TYR A 266 -22.45 -12.17 7.18
N VAL A 267 -21.28 -12.18 6.51
CA VAL A 267 -21.14 -11.80 5.10
C VAL A 267 -21.75 -12.88 4.18
N GLU A 268 -21.45 -14.16 4.41
CA GLU A 268 -21.90 -15.24 3.55
C GLU A 268 -23.42 -15.54 3.67
N GLU A 269 -24.03 -15.19 4.80
CA GLU A 269 -25.50 -15.22 4.98
C GLU A 269 -26.20 -13.95 4.45
N SER A 270 -25.46 -12.95 3.95
CA SER A 270 -26.05 -11.72 3.40
C SER A 270 -26.78 -12.01 2.09
N ASP A 271 -27.90 -11.31 1.89
CA ASP A 271 -28.72 -11.41 0.68
C ASP A 271 -28.38 -10.31 -0.36
N CYS A 272 -27.46 -9.39 -0.03
CA CYS A 272 -26.85 -8.46 -0.95
C CYS A 272 -25.44 -8.11 -0.45
N VAL A 273 -24.40 -8.48 -1.21
CA VAL A 273 -23.01 -8.17 -0.92
C VAL A 273 -22.50 -7.11 -1.90
N ILE A 274 -22.13 -5.94 -1.37
CA ILE A 274 -21.71 -4.77 -2.16
C ILE A 274 -20.17 -4.68 -2.07
N LEU A 275 -19.49 -5.18 -3.10
CA LEU A 275 -18.04 -5.23 -3.21
C LEU A 275 -17.55 -3.97 -3.93
N LEU A 276 -16.96 -3.03 -3.20
CA LEU A 276 -16.46 -1.76 -3.73
C LEU A 276 -14.94 -1.72 -3.74
N GLY A 277 -14.35 -1.72 -4.93
CA GLY A 277 -12.90 -1.65 -5.13
C GLY A 277 -12.14 -2.85 -4.58
N THR A 278 -12.78 -4.02 -4.53
CA THR A 278 -12.21 -5.24 -3.97
C THR A 278 -11.49 -6.05 -5.04
N PHE A 279 -10.31 -6.58 -4.68
CA PHE A 279 -9.66 -7.63 -5.47
C PHE A 279 -10.11 -9.00 -4.95
N MET A 280 -10.65 -9.82 -5.84
CA MET A 280 -11.08 -11.18 -5.51
C MET A 280 -9.89 -12.13 -5.67
N THR A 281 -8.81 -11.87 -4.90
CA THR A 281 -7.61 -12.71 -4.88
C THR A 281 -7.83 -13.93 -3.98
N ASP A 282 -6.97 -14.92 -4.13
CA ASP A 282 -6.93 -16.08 -3.25
C ASP A 282 -6.78 -15.69 -1.77
N ILE A 283 -5.88 -14.76 -1.46
CA ILE A 283 -5.68 -14.25 -0.08
C ILE A 283 -6.95 -13.57 0.45
N ASN A 284 -7.53 -12.61 -0.30
CA ASN A 284 -8.77 -11.94 0.14
C ASN A 284 -9.96 -12.90 0.26
N LEU A 285 -9.93 -14.03 -0.44
CA LEU A 285 -10.94 -15.09 -0.36
C LEU A 285 -10.57 -16.20 0.62
N GLY A 286 -9.53 -16.03 1.45
CA GLY A 286 -9.09 -17.00 2.44
C GLY A 286 -8.69 -18.32 1.79
N ILE A 287 -7.84 -18.29 0.77
CA ILE A 287 -7.44 -19.43 -0.06
C ILE A 287 -8.70 -20.15 -0.61
N TYR A 288 -9.59 -19.36 -1.22
CA TYR A 288 -10.85 -19.82 -1.83
C TYR A 288 -11.83 -20.52 -0.88
N THR A 289 -11.75 -20.24 0.43
CA THR A 289 -12.73 -20.72 1.42
C THR A 289 -13.96 -19.81 1.56
N ALA A 290 -13.97 -18.67 0.86
CA ALA A 290 -15.09 -17.74 0.82
C ALA A 290 -16.22 -18.27 -0.06
N HIS A 291 -17.46 -18.17 0.42
CA HIS A 291 -18.67 -18.61 -0.28
C HIS A 291 -19.60 -17.42 -0.57
N LEU A 292 -19.34 -16.69 -1.67
CA LEU A 292 -20.14 -15.57 -2.13
C LEU A 292 -20.97 -15.98 -3.35
N ASP A 293 -22.30 -15.80 -3.28
CA ASP A 293 -23.22 -16.03 -4.40
C ASP A 293 -23.16 -14.85 -5.38
N PRO A 294 -22.66 -15.03 -6.62
CA PRO A 294 -22.61 -13.94 -7.60
C PRO A 294 -23.95 -13.27 -7.87
N GLY A 295 -25.05 -14.02 -7.79
CA GLY A 295 -26.41 -13.49 -8.00
C GLY A 295 -26.85 -12.48 -6.94
N LYS A 296 -26.16 -12.42 -5.80
CA LYS A 296 -26.40 -11.49 -4.69
C LYS A 296 -25.34 -10.40 -4.59
N CYS A 297 -24.43 -10.28 -5.57
CA CYS A 297 -23.30 -9.37 -5.51
C CYS A 297 -23.47 -8.18 -6.43
N ILE A 298 -23.15 -6.99 -5.90
CA ILE A 298 -22.77 -5.81 -6.67
C ILE A 298 -21.24 -5.75 -6.61
N TYR A 299 -20.57 -5.89 -7.74
CA TYR A 299 -19.11 -5.91 -7.82
C TYR A 299 -18.60 -4.77 -8.69
N ALA A 300 -18.08 -3.74 -8.06
CA ALA A 300 -17.60 -2.53 -8.71
C ALA A 300 -16.10 -2.32 -8.43
N THR A 301 -15.32 -2.24 -9.50
CA THR A 301 -13.88 -1.92 -9.50
C THR A 301 -13.58 -0.93 -10.62
N SER A 302 -12.35 -0.43 -10.68
CA SER A 302 -11.90 0.43 -11.78
C SER A 302 -11.84 -0.27 -13.15
N GLU A 303 -11.97 -1.59 -13.19
CA GLU A 303 -11.87 -2.38 -14.42
C GLU A 303 -13.21 -2.96 -14.85
N LYS A 304 -14.15 -3.14 -13.93
CA LYS A 304 -15.44 -3.77 -14.23
C LYS A 304 -16.52 -3.40 -13.22
N LEU A 305 -17.72 -3.32 -13.73
CA LEU A 305 -18.95 -3.25 -12.93
C LEU A 305 -19.84 -4.43 -13.30
N ARG A 306 -20.24 -5.21 -12.28
CA ARG A 306 -21.18 -6.31 -12.41
C ARG A 306 -22.21 -6.25 -11.29
N ILE A 307 -23.48 -6.37 -11.64
CA ILE A 307 -24.58 -6.49 -10.68
C ILE A 307 -25.27 -7.81 -10.95
N SER A 308 -25.30 -8.69 -9.96
CA SER A 308 -25.68 -10.10 -10.17
C SER A 308 -24.87 -10.73 -11.31
N TYR A 309 -25.51 -10.99 -12.44
CA TYR A 309 -24.91 -11.57 -13.65
C TYR A 309 -24.75 -10.56 -14.78
N HIS A 310 -25.28 -9.33 -14.64
CA HIS A 310 -25.19 -8.28 -15.67
C HIS A 310 -23.85 -7.53 -15.58
N HIS A 311 -23.17 -7.40 -16.71
CA HIS A 311 -21.93 -6.63 -16.84
C HIS A 311 -22.26 -5.28 -17.48
N PHE A 312 -21.79 -4.20 -16.85
CA PHE A 312 -21.92 -2.85 -17.36
C PHE A 312 -20.54 -2.38 -17.86
N HIS A 313 -20.51 -1.93 -19.11
CA HIS A 313 -19.34 -1.33 -19.74
C HIS A 313 -19.43 0.19 -19.67
N ASP A 314 -18.29 0.86 -19.84
CA ASP A 314 -18.20 2.33 -19.90
C ASP A 314 -18.77 3.05 -18.66
N VAL A 315 -18.74 2.39 -17.51
CA VAL A 315 -19.07 2.96 -16.20
C VAL A 315 -17.81 3.07 -15.36
N ILE A 316 -17.44 4.30 -15.03
CA ILE A 316 -16.26 4.60 -14.24
C ILE A 316 -16.55 4.35 -12.76
N PHE A 317 -15.63 3.69 -12.08
CA PHE A 317 -15.76 3.29 -10.68
C PHE A 317 -16.08 4.48 -9.74
N SER A 318 -15.37 5.59 -9.88
CA SER A 318 -15.61 6.79 -9.07
C SER A 318 -17.00 7.40 -9.32
N ASP A 319 -17.46 7.40 -10.57
CA ASP A 319 -18.78 7.92 -10.92
C ASP A 319 -19.89 7.05 -10.32
N PHE A 320 -19.75 5.72 -10.44
CA PHE A 320 -20.70 4.77 -9.88
C PHE A 320 -20.81 4.92 -8.35
N VAL A 321 -19.68 4.91 -7.63
CA VAL A 321 -19.67 5.01 -6.15
C VAL A 321 -20.24 6.34 -5.69
N THR A 322 -19.81 7.46 -6.30
CA THR A 322 -20.34 8.80 -5.99
C THR A 322 -21.84 8.94 -6.27
N ALA A 323 -22.29 8.35 -7.38
CA ALA A 323 -23.72 8.40 -7.74
C ALA A 323 -24.55 7.45 -6.87
N LEU A 324 -24.00 6.31 -6.44
CA LEU A 324 -24.66 5.37 -5.52
C LEU A 324 -24.91 6.01 -4.14
N GLU A 325 -23.93 6.74 -3.60
CA GLU A 325 -24.08 7.50 -2.36
C GLU A 325 -25.22 8.52 -2.44
N LYS A 326 -25.39 9.18 -3.61
CA LYS A 326 -26.44 10.19 -3.84
C LYS A 326 -27.83 9.62 -4.08
N GLN A 327 -27.99 8.30 -4.28
CA GLN A 327 -29.29 7.69 -4.50
C GLN A 327 -30.28 7.97 -3.36
N LYS A 328 -31.57 7.94 -3.71
CA LYS A 328 -32.65 7.95 -2.73
C LYS A 328 -33.18 6.52 -2.61
N MET A 329 -32.95 5.89 -1.47
CA MET A 329 -33.38 4.54 -1.15
C MET A 329 -34.05 4.50 0.22
N LYS A 330 -34.83 3.46 0.48
CA LYS A 330 -35.44 3.23 1.79
C LYS A 330 -34.36 2.87 2.80
N VAL A 331 -34.30 3.62 3.90
CA VAL A 331 -33.42 3.31 5.02
C VAL A 331 -34.05 2.22 5.88
N VAL A 332 -33.32 1.13 6.09
CA VAL A 332 -33.76 0.04 6.98
C VAL A 332 -32.72 -0.08 8.12
N THR A 333 -33.13 0.19 9.34
CA THR A 333 -32.29 -0.02 10.52
C THR A 333 -32.12 -1.51 10.76
N ARG A 334 -30.85 -1.96 10.87
CA ARG A 334 -30.48 -3.36 11.07
C ARG A 334 -29.72 -3.50 12.39
N LYS A 335 -30.05 -4.55 13.15
CA LYS A 335 -29.29 -4.86 14.35
C LYS A 335 -28.06 -5.67 13.95
N ILE A 336 -26.89 -5.14 14.24
CA ILE A 336 -25.63 -5.88 14.13
C ILE A 336 -25.45 -6.65 15.44
N PRO A 337 -25.20 -7.98 15.38
CA PRO A 337 -24.91 -8.75 16.59
C PRO A 337 -23.62 -8.24 17.25
N ASP A 338 -23.62 -8.11 18.58
CA ASP A 338 -22.49 -7.53 19.31
C ASP A 338 -21.20 -8.33 19.17
N ASN A 339 -21.31 -9.67 19.00
CA ASN A 339 -20.16 -10.55 18.82
C ASN A 339 -19.48 -10.44 17.45
N VAL A 340 -20.11 -9.80 16.46
CA VAL A 340 -19.51 -9.63 15.12
C VAL A 340 -18.51 -8.46 15.11
N ARG A 341 -18.71 -7.45 15.95
CA ARG A 341 -17.80 -6.29 15.99
C ARG A 341 -16.43 -6.67 16.54
N PRO A 342 -15.35 -6.05 16.06
CA PRO A 342 -14.04 -6.19 16.69
C PRO A 342 -14.12 -5.75 18.16
N GLN A 343 -13.48 -6.52 19.02
CA GLN A 343 -13.37 -6.19 20.44
C GLN A 343 -11.90 -6.10 20.80
N GLN A 344 -11.53 -5.02 21.46
CA GLN A 344 -10.21 -4.90 22.04
C GLN A 344 -10.21 -5.73 23.33
N LEU A 345 -9.49 -6.84 23.32
CA LEU A 345 -9.35 -7.70 24.48
C LEU A 345 -8.42 -7.06 25.51
N GLU A 346 -8.73 -7.18 26.79
CA GLU A 346 -7.79 -6.82 27.85
C GLU A 346 -6.57 -7.75 27.78
N PHE A 347 -5.41 -7.16 27.56
CA PHE A 347 -4.15 -7.85 27.60
C PHE A 347 -3.49 -7.71 28.97
N LYS A 348 -3.11 -8.84 29.60
CA LYS A 348 -2.39 -8.87 30.88
C LYS A 348 -1.05 -9.53 30.67
N VAL A 349 0.02 -8.79 30.88
CA VAL A 349 1.38 -9.27 30.81
C VAL A 349 1.65 -10.27 31.92
N LYS A 350 2.21 -11.43 31.59
CA LYS A 350 2.73 -12.43 32.50
C LYS A 350 4.27 -12.48 32.37
N PRO A 351 5.02 -11.68 33.16
CA PRO A 351 6.41 -11.32 32.85
C PRO A 351 7.37 -12.49 32.60
N ALA A 352 7.13 -13.64 33.24
CA ALA A 352 8.00 -14.83 33.11
C ALA A 352 7.57 -15.80 32.00
N GLN A 353 6.43 -15.56 31.35
CA GLN A 353 5.97 -16.45 30.26
C GLN A 353 6.71 -16.13 28.96
N PRO A 354 7.03 -17.15 28.15
CA PRO A 354 7.53 -16.94 26.79
C PRO A 354 6.52 -16.16 25.96
N VAL A 355 7.01 -15.30 25.06
CA VAL A 355 6.14 -14.60 24.10
C VAL A 355 5.55 -15.61 23.14
N THR A 356 4.24 -15.49 22.88
CA THR A 356 3.55 -16.20 21.79
C THR A 356 3.15 -15.21 20.70
N THR A 357 2.96 -15.71 19.49
CA THR A 357 2.50 -14.89 18.36
C THR A 357 1.20 -14.15 18.69
N LYS A 358 0.27 -14.83 19.36
CA LYS A 358 -0.97 -14.21 19.83
C LYS A 358 -0.71 -13.02 20.77
N HIS A 359 0.10 -13.20 21.83
CA HIS A 359 0.43 -12.15 22.79
C HIS A 359 1.19 -11.00 22.15
N LEU A 360 2.05 -11.28 21.17
CA LEU A 360 2.75 -10.25 20.42
C LEU A 360 1.75 -9.31 19.72
N PHE A 361 0.80 -9.84 18.97
CA PHE A 361 -0.21 -9.02 18.28
C PHE A 361 -1.15 -8.29 19.27
N GLU A 362 -1.53 -8.92 20.38
CA GLU A 362 -2.28 -8.26 21.45
C GLU A 362 -1.51 -7.08 22.05
N SER A 363 -0.20 -7.24 22.28
CA SER A 363 0.68 -6.16 22.78
C SER A 363 0.80 -5.01 21.77
N ILE A 364 0.94 -5.31 20.47
CA ILE A 364 1.00 -4.32 19.41
C ILE A 364 -0.31 -3.53 19.36
N ASN A 365 -1.43 -4.20 19.49
CA ASN A 365 -2.75 -3.57 19.46
C ASN A 365 -2.93 -2.50 20.55
N GLN A 366 -2.25 -2.64 21.70
CA GLN A 366 -2.30 -1.66 22.79
C GLN A 366 -1.54 -0.36 22.50
N ILE A 367 -0.63 -0.36 21.55
CA ILE A 367 0.26 0.78 21.26
C ILE A 367 -0.10 1.54 19.98
N LEU A 368 -1.11 1.06 19.24
CA LEU A 368 -1.56 1.73 18.03
C LEU A 368 -2.28 3.04 18.36
N THR A 369 -1.90 4.10 17.67
CA THR A 369 -2.47 5.44 17.82
C THR A 369 -2.75 6.06 16.45
N ASP A 370 -3.39 7.21 16.42
CA ASP A 370 -3.64 7.97 15.20
C ASP A 370 -2.35 8.49 14.52
N GLU A 371 -1.21 8.47 15.25
CA GLU A 371 0.10 8.87 14.74
C GLU A 371 0.93 7.66 14.25
N THR A 372 0.37 6.43 14.28
CA THR A 372 1.07 5.23 13.82
C THR A 372 0.64 4.79 12.42
N VAL A 373 1.56 4.11 11.72
CA VAL A 373 1.28 3.32 10.54
C VAL A 373 1.80 1.91 10.75
N VAL A 374 0.93 0.92 10.61
CA VAL A 374 1.33 -0.49 10.65
C VAL A 374 1.82 -0.87 9.27
N VAL A 375 3.05 -1.38 9.19
CA VAL A 375 3.64 -1.89 7.95
C VAL A 375 4.01 -3.34 8.17
N THR A 376 3.39 -4.25 7.45
CA THR A 376 3.62 -5.68 7.64
C THR A 376 4.21 -6.34 6.41
N ASP A 377 5.14 -7.26 6.63
CA ASP A 377 5.64 -8.17 5.61
C ASP A 377 4.66 -9.34 5.41
N VAL A 378 4.94 -10.20 4.46
CA VAL A 378 4.14 -11.40 4.16
C VAL A 378 4.28 -12.49 5.24
N GLY A 379 3.53 -13.56 5.07
CA GLY A 379 3.50 -14.69 6.00
C GLY A 379 2.70 -14.38 7.25
N ASP A 380 3.09 -14.97 8.38
CA ASP A 380 2.33 -14.84 9.62
C ASP A 380 2.31 -13.42 10.21
N CYS A 381 3.23 -12.55 9.78
CA CYS A 381 3.18 -11.11 10.05
C CYS A 381 1.91 -10.48 9.49
N LEU A 382 1.58 -10.80 8.25
CA LEU A 382 0.37 -10.31 7.57
C LEU A 382 -0.89 -10.91 8.20
N PHE A 383 -0.93 -12.23 8.35
CA PHE A 383 -2.11 -12.93 8.86
C PHE A 383 -2.42 -12.56 10.31
N GLY A 384 -1.40 -12.44 11.16
CA GLY A 384 -1.59 -11.97 12.53
C GLY A 384 -2.05 -10.51 12.61
N ALA A 385 -1.61 -9.67 11.67
CA ALA A 385 -2.01 -8.28 11.61
C ALA A 385 -3.47 -8.05 11.17
N VAL A 386 -4.14 -9.08 10.64
CA VAL A 386 -5.58 -9.01 10.31
C VAL A 386 -6.41 -8.66 11.54
N ASP A 387 -6.06 -9.22 12.68
CA ASP A 387 -6.80 -9.03 13.95
C ASP A 387 -6.39 -7.74 14.71
N LEU A 388 -5.44 -6.94 14.20
CA LEU A 388 -5.14 -5.62 14.75
C LEU A 388 -6.30 -4.66 14.49
N MET A 389 -6.62 -3.83 15.49
CA MET A 389 -7.63 -2.79 15.34
C MET A 389 -7.04 -1.50 14.80
N ILE A 390 -7.45 -1.12 13.59
CA ILE A 390 -6.99 0.09 12.91
C ILE A 390 -7.97 1.23 13.19
N ASN A 391 -7.54 2.19 13.98
CA ASN A 391 -8.34 3.36 14.35
C ASN A 391 -8.49 4.36 13.20
N THR A 392 -9.19 5.46 13.44
CA THR A 392 -9.63 6.42 12.40
C THR A 392 -8.49 6.96 11.53
N HIS A 393 -7.33 7.22 12.11
CA HIS A 393 -6.19 7.79 11.41
C HIS A 393 -4.98 6.87 11.33
N THR A 394 -4.99 5.75 12.05
CA THR A 394 -3.98 4.70 11.88
C THR A 394 -4.03 4.18 10.44
N LYS A 395 -2.85 4.03 9.84
CA LYS A 395 -2.72 3.50 8.50
C LYS A 395 -2.24 2.05 8.55
N PHE A 396 -2.56 1.29 7.49
CA PHE A 396 -2.10 -0.08 7.33
C PHE A 396 -1.54 -0.29 5.92
N LEU A 397 -0.33 -0.80 5.82
CA LEU A 397 0.36 -1.10 4.56
C LEU A 397 0.82 -2.55 4.56
N SER A 398 0.48 -3.28 3.52
CA SER A 398 0.88 -4.69 3.36
C SER A 398 0.92 -5.09 1.89
N PRO A 399 1.77 -6.04 1.48
CA PRO A 399 1.78 -6.60 0.14
C PRO A 399 0.81 -7.79 0.07
N ALA A 400 -0.46 -7.56 0.41
CA ALA A 400 -1.44 -8.63 0.66
C ALA A 400 -1.98 -9.30 -0.62
N TYR A 401 -1.48 -8.96 -1.78
CA TYR A 401 -1.79 -9.63 -3.04
C TYR A 401 -0.55 -10.14 -3.76
N TYR A 402 0.44 -9.28 -3.97
CA TYR A 402 1.67 -9.68 -4.65
C TYR A 402 2.59 -10.52 -3.76
N THR A 403 2.49 -10.34 -2.45
CA THR A 403 3.16 -11.13 -1.40
C THR A 403 4.70 -11.21 -1.55
N SER A 404 5.34 -10.09 -1.91
CA SER A 404 6.80 -10.02 -2.00
C SER A 404 7.42 -9.92 -0.61
N MET A 405 8.25 -10.89 -0.24
CA MET A 405 9.06 -10.85 0.99
C MET A 405 10.07 -9.69 0.96
N GLY A 406 10.34 -9.11 2.14
CA GLY A 406 11.23 -7.96 2.29
C GLY A 406 10.57 -6.62 2.00
N PHE A 407 9.24 -6.58 1.88
CA PHE A 407 8.46 -5.37 1.61
C PHE A 407 8.48 -4.37 2.78
N ALA A 408 8.34 -4.85 4.03
CA ALA A 408 7.93 -4.01 5.14
C ALA A 408 8.96 -2.93 5.51
N ILE A 409 10.25 -3.24 5.50
CA ILE A 409 11.30 -2.28 5.87
C ILE A 409 11.37 -1.12 4.87
N PRO A 410 11.58 -1.32 3.56
CA PRO A 410 11.59 -0.22 2.60
C PRO A 410 10.24 0.51 2.52
N ALA A 411 9.12 -0.18 2.68
CA ALA A 411 7.79 0.46 2.71
C ALA A 411 7.63 1.41 3.91
N SER A 412 8.25 1.09 5.06
CA SER A 412 8.25 1.98 6.24
C SER A 412 8.96 3.31 5.97
N LEU A 413 10.05 3.27 5.18
CA LEU A 413 10.74 4.49 4.72
C LEU A 413 9.83 5.33 3.84
N GLY A 414 9.19 4.70 2.85
CA GLY A 414 8.23 5.37 1.98
C GLY A 414 7.08 6.00 2.76
N ALA A 415 6.57 5.33 3.79
CA ALA A 415 5.52 5.85 4.66
C ALA A 415 5.95 7.12 5.40
N GLN A 416 7.18 7.15 5.96
CA GLN A 416 7.70 8.34 6.65
C GLN A 416 8.11 9.46 5.70
N VAL A 417 8.59 9.17 4.49
CA VAL A 417 8.80 10.19 3.46
C VAL A 417 7.46 10.85 3.11
N ALA A 418 6.43 10.06 2.88
CA ALA A 418 5.10 10.58 2.52
C ALA A 418 4.43 11.38 3.67
N ASN A 419 4.69 10.98 4.92
CA ASN A 419 4.18 11.70 6.09
C ASN A 419 5.09 11.49 7.31
N GLN A 420 5.95 12.45 7.57
CA GLN A 420 6.92 12.42 8.67
C GLN A 420 6.28 12.41 10.08
N ASN A 421 5.00 12.75 10.20
CA ASN A 421 4.28 12.69 11.48
C ASN A 421 3.80 11.27 11.83
N LEU A 422 3.82 10.33 10.88
CA LEU A 422 3.47 8.95 11.12
C LEU A 422 4.69 8.15 11.58
N ARG A 423 4.53 7.39 12.65
CA ARG A 423 5.55 6.47 13.13
C ARG A 423 5.26 5.05 12.66
N PRO A 424 6.12 4.42 11.86
CA PRO A 424 5.94 3.04 11.43
C PRO A 424 6.12 2.06 12.58
N ILE A 425 5.16 1.15 12.73
CA ILE A 425 5.26 -0.09 13.48
C ILE A 425 5.41 -1.19 12.42
N VAL A 426 6.62 -1.69 12.28
CA VAL A 426 7.00 -2.64 11.22
C VAL A 426 6.97 -4.05 11.77
N LEU A 427 6.20 -4.93 11.13
CA LEU A 427 6.11 -6.36 11.45
C LEU A 427 6.78 -7.14 10.33
N VAL A 428 7.84 -7.85 10.64
CA VAL A 428 8.65 -8.54 9.62
C VAL A 428 9.13 -9.89 10.15
N GLY A 429 8.98 -10.95 9.35
CA GLY A 429 9.57 -12.24 9.65
C GLY A 429 11.09 -12.21 9.53
N ASP A 430 11.76 -13.13 10.22
CA ASP A 430 13.22 -13.25 10.22
C ASP A 430 13.79 -13.43 8.80
N GLY A 431 13.19 -14.26 7.96
CA GLY A 431 13.62 -14.44 6.57
C GLY A 431 13.43 -13.20 5.70
N ALA A 432 12.30 -12.51 5.85
CA ALA A 432 12.04 -11.27 5.12
C ALA A 432 12.97 -10.14 5.59
N PHE A 433 13.27 -10.06 6.89
CA PHE A 433 14.23 -9.13 7.45
C PHE A 433 15.62 -9.30 6.83
N GLN A 434 16.10 -10.54 6.65
CA GLN A 434 17.40 -10.83 6.03
C GLN A 434 17.50 -10.28 4.59
N MET A 435 16.40 -10.12 3.89
CA MET A 435 16.39 -9.63 2.50
C MET A 435 16.64 -8.12 2.38
N THR A 436 16.15 -7.30 3.34
CA THR A 436 16.10 -5.83 3.17
C THR A 436 16.52 -5.04 4.40
N CYS A 437 17.05 -5.69 5.44
CA CYS A 437 17.42 -5.02 6.71
C CYS A 437 18.43 -3.88 6.55
N LEU A 438 19.27 -3.90 5.50
CA LEU A 438 20.25 -2.84 5.24
C LEU A 438 19.59 -1.49 4.92
N GLU A 439 18.34 -1.47 4.49
CA GLU A 439 17.59 -0.23 4.29
C GLU A 439 17.36 0.55 5.60
N LEU A 440 17.52 -0.08 6.75
CA LEU A 440 17.53 0.62 8.05
C LEU A 440 18.67 1.64 8.17
N SER A 441 19.77 1.46 7.42
CA SER A 441 20.82 2.48 7.33
C SER A 441 20.32 3.76 6.66
N THR A 442 19.42 3.64 5.68
CA THR A 442 18.75 4.77 5.05
C THR A 442 17.79 5.46 6.03
N ALA A 443 17.04 4.70 6.84
CA ALA A 443 16.20 5.25 7.90
C ALA A 443 17.03 6.08 8.89
N LEU A 444 18.17 5.53 9.35
CA LEU A 444 19.06 6.22 10.26
C LEU A 444 19.62 7.51 9.66
N LYS A 445 20.05 7.47 8.39
CA LYS A 445 20.57 8.64 7.66
C LYS A 445 19.51 9.75 7.54
N LEU A 446 18.24 9.39 7.36
CA LEU A 446 17.12 10.35 7.22
C LEU A 446 16.56 10.81 8.57
N GLY A 447 17.04 10.30 9.69
CA GLY A 447 16.51 10.61 11.02
C GLY A 447 15.13 10.03 11.26
N PHE A 448 14.77 8.94 10.59
CA PHE A 448 13.50 8.26 10.76
C PHE A 448 13.53 7.33 11.98
N ASN A 449 12.36 7.08 12.56
CA ASN A 449 12.23 6.40 13.85
C ASN A 449 11.26 5.19 13.84
N PRO A 450 11.29 4.31 12.82
CA PRO A 450 10.43 3.13 12.83
C PRO A 450 10.73 2.24 14.03
N ILE A 451 9.70 1.55 14.53
CA ILE A 451 9.84 0.44 15.48
C ILE A 451 9.69 -0.85 14.68
N VAL A 452 10.77 -1.57 14.50
CA VAL A 452 10.83 -2.81 13.73
C VAL A 452 10.76 -4.00 14.68
N ILE A 453 9.73 -4.81 14.53
CA ILE A 453 9.49 -6.01 15.33
C ILE A 453 9.74 -7.21 14.42
N VAL A 454 10.82 -7.94 14.72
CA VAL A 454 11.21 -9.14 13.98
C VAL A 454 10.60 -10.35 14.66
N LEU A 455 9.72 -11.06 13.95
CA LEU A 455 9.17 -12.35 14.36
C LEU A 455 10.22 -13.42 14.08
N ASN A 456 11.07 -13.70 15.08
CA ASN A 456 12.15 -14.69 14.98
C ASN A 456 11.61 -16.07 15.36
N ASN A 457 11.07 -16.79 14.40
CA ASN A 457 10.59 -18.16 14.54
C ASN A 457 11.51 -19.19 13.84
N LYS A 458 12.71 -18.76 13.44
CA LYS A 458 13.79 -19.56 12.83
C LYS A 458 13.44 -20.15 11.47
N GLY A 459 12.69 -19.41 10.65
CA GLY A 459 12.43 -19.80 9.28
C GLY A 459 11.05 -19.49 8.75
N TYR A 460 10.69 -20.18 7.68
CA TYR A 460 9.46 -19.94 6.94
C TYR A 460 8.28 -20.71 7.55
N THR A 461 7.71 -20.18 8.62
CA THR A 461 6.65 -20.85 9.39
C THR A 461 5.39 -21.14 8.56
N THR A 462 4.97 -20.23 7.69
CA THR A 462 3.82 -20.46 6.81
C THR A 462 4.05 -21.67 5.90
N GLU A 463 5.25 -21.78 5.34
CA GLU A 463 5.63 -22.91 4.46
C GLU A 463 5.71 -24.24 5.21
N ARG A 464 6.11 -24.22 6.50
CA ARG A 464 6.13 -25.43 7.34
C ARG A 464 4.76 -26.09 7.45
N PHE A 465 3.67 -25.31 7.41
CA PHE A 465 2.31 -25.84 7.41
C PHE A 465 1.94 -26.55 6.11
N LEU A 466 2.55 -26.16 5.00
CA LEU A 466 2.34 -26.80 3.71
C LEU A 466 3.22 -28.04 3.56
N GLN A 467 4.51 -27.91 3.85
CA GLN A 467 5.48 -28.98 3.77
C GLN A 467 6.66 -28.73 4.71
N GLU A 468 6.79 -29.53 5.76
CA GLU A 468 7.94 -29.46 6.67
C GLU A 468 9.21 -29.98 5.97
N GLY A 469 10.33 -29.30 6.20
CA GLY A 469 11.64 -29.72 5.69
C GLY A 469 12.74 -28.70 5.97
N PRO A 470 14.01 -29.09 5.80
CA PRO A 470 15.17 -28.24 6.11
C PRO A 470 15.26 -26.99 5.20
N PHE A 471 14.54 -26.95 4.09
CA PHE A 471 14.45 -25.78 3.22
C PHE A 471 13.66 -24.62 3.86
N ASN A 472 12.93 -24.88 4.93
CA ASN A 472 12.25 -23.85 5.73
C ASN A 472 13.15 -23.22 6.78
N ASP A 473 14.29 -23.84 7.08
CA ASP A 473 15.23 -23.32 8.08
C ASP A 473 16.11 -22.22 7.48
N ILE A 474 16.37 -21.18 8.26
CA ILE A 474 17.27 -20.09 7.88
C ILE A 474 18.32 -19.89 8.97
N PRO A 475 19.49 -19.25 8.66
CA PRO A 475 20.45 -18.86 9.67
C PRO A 475 19.82 -17.96 10.73
N ASP A 476 19.96 -18.33 12.01
CA ASP A 476 19.46 -17.55 13.14
C ASP A 476 20.43 -16.40 13.45
N TRP A 477 20.03 -15.17 13.09
CA TRP A 477 20.83 -13.99 13.34
C TRP A 477 20.44 -13.32 14.66
N LYS A 478 21.37 -12.58 15.22
CA LYS A 478 21.06 -11.61 16.27
C LYS A 478 20.50 -10.33 15.65
N TYR A 479 19.24 -10.38 15.23
CA TYR A 479 18.60 -9.32 14.42
C TYR A 479 18.67 -7.94 15.06
N HIS A 480 18.61 -7.86 16.39
CA HIS A 480 18.74 -6.61 17.15
C HIS A 480 20.11 -5.94 16.99
N ASN A 481 21.18 -6.70 16.70
CA ASN A 481 22.54 -6.17 16.51
C ASN A 481 22.72 -5.47 15.15
N ILE A 482 21.72 -5.44 14.27
CA ILE A 482 21.78 -4.62 13.06
C ILE A 482 22.04 -3.14 13.39
N THR A 483 21.58 -2.67 14.54
CA THR A 483 21.79 -1.30 15.02
C THR A 483 23.26 -0.99 15.24
N ASP A 484 24.05 -1.96 15.71
CA ASP A 484 25.51 -1.82 15.85
C ASP A 484 26.18 -1.80 14.47
N LEU A 485 25.75 -2.67 13.57
CA LEU A 485 26.29 -2.76 12.20
C LEU A 485 26.11 -1.44 11.42
N ILE A 486 24.93 -0.81 11.52
CA ILE A 486 24.62 0.44 10.81
C ILE A 486 25.05 1.69 11.59
N GLY A 487 25.56 1.54 12.81
CA GLY A 487 26.12 2.60 13.63
C GLY A 487 25.09 3.47 14.36
N GLY A 488 23.88 2.96 14.66
CA GLY A 488 22.86 3.70 15.42
C GLY A 488 21.52 3.00 15.49
N GLY A 489 20.66 3.53 16.37
CA GLY A 489 19.38 2.92 16.72
C GLY A 489 19.45 2.13 18.03
N TRP A 490 18.33 1.56 18.47
CA TRP A 490 18.22 0.77 19.68
C TRP A 490 17.82 -0.67 19.33
N GLY A 491 18.62 -1.65 19.80
CA GLY A 491 18.38 -3.08 19.61
C GLY A 491 17.90 -3.74 20.90
N PHE A 492 16.89 -4.60 20.80
CA PHE A 492 16.34 -5.36 21.92
C PHE A 492 16.20 -6.83 21.56
N GLU A 493 16.62 -7.70 22.46
CA GLU A 493 16.39 -9.14 22.38
C GLU A 493 15.29 -9.53 23.38
N VAL A 494 14.27 -10.24 22.92
CA VAL A 494 13.04 -10.50 23.67
C VAL A 494 12.68 -11.98 23.61
N SER A 495 12.51 -12.60 24.78
CA SER A 495 12.06 -13.99 24.89
C SER A 495 10.82 -14.15 25.78
N THR A 496 10.59 -13.19 26.70
CA THR A 496 9.45 -13.24 27.62
C THR A 496 8.49 -12.07 27.42
N GLU A 497 7.26 -12.20 27.88
CA GLU A 497 6.27 -11.12 27.82
C GLU A 497 6.75 -9.86 28.58
N GLY A 498 7.46 -10.04 29.70
CA GLY A 498 8.04 -8.93 30.46
C GLY A 498 9.16 -8.21 29.73
N ASP A 499 9.98 -8.92 28.93
CA ASP A 499 11.00 -8.31 28.09
C ASP A 499 10.37 -7.57 26.91
N LEU A 500 9.30 -8.14 26.33
CA LEU A 500 8.53 -7.49 25.26
C LEU A 500 7.95 -6.15 25.73
N GLU A 501 7.31 -6.14 26.90
CA GLU A 501 6.74 -4.92 27.48
C GLU A 501 7.80 -3.84 27.70
N LYS A 502 8.97 -4.20 28.26
CA LYS A 502 10.09 -3.27 28.47
C LYS A 502 10.63 -2.74 27.12
N ALA A 503 10.85 -3.63 26.15
CA ALA A 503 11.36 -3.26 24.83
C ALA A 503 10.41 -2.32 24.09
N ILE A 504 9.11 -2.61 24.09
CA ILE A 504 8.09 -1.74 23.50
C ILE A 504 8.06 -0.36 24.17
N LYS A 505 8.05 -0.32 25.51
CA LYS A 505 8.08 0.96 26.25
C LYS A 505 9.33 1.78 25.93
N ALA A 506 10.49 1.15 25.89
CA ALA A 506 11.75 1.82 25.53
C ALA A 506 11.73 2.30 24.06
N ALA A 507 11.28 1.47 23.12
CA ALA A 507 11.17 1.83 21.73
C ALA A 507 10.19 2.99 21.50
N LEU A 508 9.05 3.02 22.20
CA LEU A 508 8.09 4.14 22.14
C LEU A 508 8.68 5.45 22.70
N ALA A 509 9.52 5.36 23.71
CA ALA A 509 10.21 6.52 24.29
C ALA A 509 11.33 7.05 23.38
N ASN A 510 11.95 6.19 22.56
CA ASN A 510 12.98 6.58 21.60
C ASN A 510 12.32 7.22 20.37
N LYS A 511 12.21 8.54 20.35
CA LYS A 511 11.61 9.30 19.24
C LYS A 511 12.65 9.79 18.22
N ASP A 512 13.91 9.72 18.54
CA ASP A 512 15.00 10.35 17.77
C ASP A 512 15.66 9.37 16.80
N SER A 513 15.38 8.08 16.92
CA SER A 513 16.02 7.04 16.10
C SER A 513 15.14 5.80 15.97
N LEU A 514 15.54 4.90 15.07
CA LEU A 514 14.89 3.61 14.89
C LEU A 514 15.10 2.67 16.09
N SER A 515 14.22 1.69 16.23
CA SER A 515 14.35 0.63 17.22
C SER A 515 14.08 -0.73 16.56
N VAL A 516 14.87 -1.75 16.89
CA VAL A 516 14.71 -3.13 16.39
C VAL A 516 14.49 -4.07 17.57
N ILE A 517 13.36 -4.75 17.58
CA ILE A 517 12.98 -5.71 18.63
C ILE A 517 12.99 -7.11 18.02
N ASN A 518 13.98 -7.92 18.38
CA ASN A 518 14.08 -9.33 18.00
C ASN A 518 13.27 -10.18 18.96
N VAL A 519 12.11 -10.68 18.53
CA VAL A 519 11.18 -11.47 19.35
C VAL A 519 11.33 -12.94 19.03
N HIS A 520 11.89 -13.70 19.98
CA HIS A 520 11.99 -15.16 19.86
C HIS A 520 10.64 -15.83 20.02
N LEU A 521 10.20 -16.52 18.97
CA LEU A 521 8.97 -17.30 18.91
C LEU A 521 9.29 -18.78 18.67
N LYS A 522 8.38 -19.67 19.02
CA LYS A 522 8.53 -21.08 18.64
C LYS A 522 8.29 -21.24 17.14
N PRO A 523 9.01 -22.10 16.42
CA PRO A 523 8.85 -22.32 14.97
C PRO A 523 7.45 -22.71 14.52
N THR A 524 6.66 -23.29 15.41
CA THR A 524 5.29 -23.75 15.14
C THR A 524 4.21 -22.87 15.80
N ASP A 525 4.60 -21.79 16.45
CA ASP A 525 3.65 -20.85 17.07
C ASP A 525 3.20 -19.83 16.02
N VAL A 526 1.92 -19.88 15.69
CA VAL A 526 1.32 -19.09 14.60
C VAL A 526 0.20 -18.20 15.11
N SER A 527 -0.15 -17.22 14.28
CA SER A 527 -1.26 -16.32 14.54
C SER A 527 -2.63 -17.05 14.61
N PRO A 528 -3.61 -16.47 15.31
CA PRO A 528 -4.96 -17.01 15.31
C PRO A 528 -5.58 -17.12 13.92
N ALA A 529 -5.26 -16.23 12.99
CA ALA A 529 -5.76 -16.26 11.61
C ALA A 529 -5.24 -17.47 10.84
N LEU A 530 -3.95 -17.77 10.95
CA LEU A 530 -3.37 -18.96 10.30
C LEU A 530 -3.88 -20.25 10.94
N THR A 531 -4.11 -20.26 12.26
CA THR A 531 -4.75 -21.39 12.96
C THR A 531 -6.16 -21.65 12.41
N ARG A 532 -6.98 -20.59 12.27
CA ARG A 532 -8.35 -20.70 11.70
C ARG A 532 -8.35 -21.32 10.29
N LEU A 533 -7.39 -20.93 9.44
CA LEU A 533 -7.24 -21.49 8.10
C LEU A 533 -6.88 -22.98 8.14
N ALA A 534 -5.87 -23.36 8.95
CA ALA A 534 -5.42 -24.74 9.09
C ALA A 534 -6.54 -25.66 9.58
N ASP A 535 -7.31 -25.23 10.59
CA ASP A 535 -8.47 -25.96 11.13
C ASP A 535 -9.57 -26.19 10.08
N LYS A 536 -9.74 -25.26 9.15
CA LYS A 536 -10.71 -25.39 8.07
C LYS A 536 -10.23 -26.35 7.00
N MET A 537 -8.98 -26.23 6.58
CA MET A 537 -8.38 -27.09 5.56
C MET A 537 -8.32 -28.55 6.00
N SER A 538 -7.94 -28.81 7.26
CA SER A 538 -7.89 -30.17 7.81
C SER A 538 -9.26 -30.88 7.87
N LYS A 539 -10.37 -30.14 7.85
CA LYS A 539 -11.74 -30.69 7.80
C LYS A 539 -12.26 -30.92 6.38
N THR A 540 -11.55 -30.38 5.38
CA THR A 540 -11.95 -30.43 3.97
C THR A 540 -11.18 -31.52 3.20
N LEU A 541 -10.00 -31.91 3.71
CA LEU A 541 -9.22 -33.08 3.27
C LEU A 541 -9.68 -34.34 3.99
#